data_08240745d2b81017347bb5ec6f9acbcd
#
_entry.id   08240745d2b81017347bb5ec6f9acbcd
#
_cell.length_a   1.000
_cell.length_b   1.000
_cell.length_c   1.000
_cell.angle_alpha   90.00
_cell.angle_beta   90.00
_cell.angle_gamma   90.00
#
_symmetry.space_group_name_H-M   'P 1'
#
loop_
_entity.id
_entity.type
_entity.pdbx_description
1 polymer ?
#
loop_
_entity_poly.entity_id
_entity_poly.type
_entity_poly.pdbx_seq_one_letter_code
_entity_poly.pdbx_strand_id
1 'polypeptide(L)'
;MELDFYEVTGRYDEVAKFYSSVGEESRYLRFLAAVKDPASIYSHMWSCGGRSFLVVEGRRPVALVDVTPCGGEAEAGIVVVDSLQGRGYGTRIAEVFAELLPRLGFDVVRAEIYRENLKALSIARRLGASVACRGIICTVRLDLRRRALRGVAALKLAATP
;
A
#
# COMPACT_ATOMS: atom_id res chain seq x y z
N MET A 1 -1.64 15.51 -10.15
CA MET A 1 -2.14 14.32 -9.45
C MET A 1 -2.25 14.68 -7.97
N GLU A 2 -3.44 15.05 -7.56
CA GLU A 2 -3.79 15.29 -6.16
C GLU A 2 -4.48 14.04 -5.63
N LEU A 3 -3.92 13.44 -4.57
CA LEU A 3 -4.37 12.17 -4.02
C LEU A 3 -4.81 12.37 -2.56
N ASP A 4 -6.04 11.98 -2.27
CA ASP A 4 -6.58 11.94 -0.91
C ASP A 4 -6.59 10.50 -0.39
N PHE A 5 -6.32 10.33 0.90
CA PHE A 5 -6.30 9.04 1.58
C PHE A 5 -7.43 8.99 2.61
N TYR A 6 -8.39 8.09 2.41
CA TYR A 6 -9.53 7.90 3.30
C TYR A 6 -9.38 6.59 4.06
N GLU A 7 -9.39 6.62 5.37
CA GLU A 7 -9.33 5.40 6.15
C GLU A 7 -10.62 4.59 5.98
N VAL A 8 -10.46 3.32 5.60
CA VAL A 8 -11.54 2.36 5.40
C VAL A 8 -11.40 1.12 6.29
N THR A 9 -10.60 1.21 7.35
CA THR A 9 -10.43 0.15 8.34
C THR A 9 -11.79 -0.25 8.94
N GLY A 10 -12.11 -1.55 8.90
CA GLY A 10 -13.39 -2.08 9.34
C GLY A 10 -14.53 -1.98 8.32
N ARG A 11 -14.30 -1.35 7.18
CA ARG A 11 -15.33 -1.13 6.14
C ARG A 11 -15.21 -2.16 5.01
N TYR A 12 -15.65 -3.37 5.27
CA TYR A 12 -15.56 -4.50 4.33
C TYR A 12 -16.19 -4.21 2.97
N ASP A 13 -17.33 -3.53 2.94
CA ASP A 13 -18.04 -3.22 1.68
C ASP A 13 -17.22 -2.30 0.78
N GLU A 14 -16.51 -1.34 1.35
CA GLU A 14 -15.63 -0.43 0.60
C GLU A 14 -14.44 -1.19 -0.01
N VAL A 15 -13.84 -2.08 0.76
CA VAL A 15 -12.74 -2.94 0.28
C VAL A 15 -13.22 -3.89 -0.81
N ALA A 16 -14.35 -4.56 -0.62
CA ALA A 16 -14.94 -5.45 -1.61
C ALA A 16 -15.27 -4.71 -2.91
N LYS A 17 -15.88 -3.52 -2.80
CA LYS A 17 -16.17 -2.66 -3.94
C LYS A 17 -14.91 -2.26 -4.70
N PHE A 18 -13.84 -1.89 -4.00
CA PHE A 18 -12.57 -1.56 -4.62
C PHE A 18 -12.01 -2.77 -5.39
N TYR A 19 -11.96 -3.95 -4.78
CA TYR A 19 -11.41 -5.15 -5.43
C TYR A 19 -12.26 -5.66 -6.60
N SER A 20 -13.51 -5.25 -6.73
CA SER A 20 -14.30 -5.54 -7.95
C SER A 20 -13.70 -4.89 -9.20
N SER A 21 -12.87 -3.86 -9.05
CA SER A 21 -12.14 -3.16 -10.11
C SER A 21 -10.69 -3.63 -10.28
N VAL A 22 -10.26 -4.64 -9.54
CA VAL A 22 -8.90 -5.19 -9.55
C VAL A 22 -8.92 -6.61 -10.10
N GLY A 23 -8.14 -6.85 -11.15
CA GLY A 23 -8.04 -8.15 -11.81
C GLY A 23 -7.33 -9.22 -10.98
N GLU A 24 -7.44 -10.47 -11.42
CA GLU A 24 -6.86 -11.63 -10.71
C GLU A 24 -5.34 -11.54 -10.57
N GLU A 25 -4.64 -11.11 -11.61
CA GLU A 25 -3.19 -10.96 -11.58
C GLU A 25 -2.76 -9.93 -10.53
N SER A 26 -3.39 -8.76 -10.49
CA SER A 26 -3.08 -7.73 -9.51
C SER A 26 -3.40 -8.18 -8.08
N ARG A 27 -4.48 -8.92 -7.87
CA ARG A 27 -4.79 -9.55 -6.58
C ARG A 27 -3.75 -10.58 -6.17
N TYR A 28 -3.34 -11.43 -7.11
CA TYR A 28 -2.29 -12.42 -6.89
C TYR A 28 -0.97 -11.78 -6.48
N LEU A 29 -0.54 -10.74 -7.20
CA LEU A 29 0.67 -9.99 -6.87
C LEU A 29 0.59 -9.28 -5.52
N ARG A 30 -0.61 -8.79 -5.15
CA ARG A 30 -0.83 -8.09 -3.87
C ARG A 30 -0.76 -9.04 -2.67
N PHE A 31 -1.36 -10.22 -2.77
CA PHE A 31 -1.50 -11.16 -1.65
C PHE A 31 -0.49 -12.31 -1.70
N LEU A 32 0.33 -12.41 -2.72
CA LEU A 32 1.26 -13.51 -2.97
C LEU A 32 0.55 -14.87 -3.05
N ALA A 33 -0.74 -14.87 -3.35
CA ALA A 33 -1.58 -16.05 -3.46
C ALA A 33 -2.83 -15.77 -4.30
N ALA A 34 -3.46 -16.82 -4.80
CA ALA A 34 -4.77 -16.73 -5.43
C ALA A 34 -5.84 -16.48 -4.36
N VAL A 35 -6.40 -15.29 -4.33
CA VAL A 35 -7.42 -14.87 -3.36
C VAL A 35 -8.73 -14.56 -4.08
N LYS A 36 -9.77 -15.33 -3.79
CA LYS A 36 -11.12 -15.12 -4.36
C LYS A 36 -11.89 -14.01 -3.65
N ASP A 37 -11.80 -13.99 -2.32
CA ASP A 37 -12.43 -12.99 -1.46
C ASP A 37 -11.38 -12.25 -0.63
N PRO A 38 -10.93 -11.09 -1.09
CA PRO A 38 -9.97 -10.28 -0.35
C PRO A 38 -10.48 -9.81 1.01
N ALA A 39 -11.80 -9.64 1.19
CA ALA A 39 -12.36 -9.13 2.43
C ALA A 39 -12.04 -10.04 3.64
N SER A 40 -11.93 -11.36 3.44
CA SER A 40 -11.56 -12.30 4.51
C SER A 40 -10.14 -12.06 5.06
N ILE A 41 -9.21 -11.64 4.19
CA ILE A 41 -7.83 -11.31 4.58
C ILE A 41 -7.83 -10.03 5.42
N TYR A 42 -8.64 -9.07 5.07
CA TYR A 42 -8.74 -7.79 5.79
C TYR A 42 -9.26 -7.96 7.21
N SER A 43 -10.19 -8.88 7.43
CA SER A 43 -10.67 -9.21 8.78
C SER A 43 -9.52 -9.58 9.71
N HIS A 44 -8.64 -10.48 9.26
CA HIS A 44 -7.46 -10.88 10.03
C HIS A 44 -6.48 -9.71 10.20
N MET A 45 -6.15 -9.01 9.14
CA MET A 45 -5.20 -7.90 9.15
C MET A 45 -5.63 -6.79 10.12
N TRP A 46 -6.90 -6.40 10.09
CA TRP A 46 -7.43 -5.38 11.00
C TRP A 46 -7.49 -5.85 12.45
N SER A 47 -7.74 -7.15 12.72
CA SER A 47 -7.68 -7.70 14.07
C SER A 47 -6.28 -7.66 14.69
N CYS A 48 -5.24 -7.60 13.85
CA CYS A 48 -3.84 -7.45 14.26
C CYS A 48 -3.38 -5.98 14.34
N GLY A 49 -4.30 -5.01 14.32
CA GLY A 49 -3.99 -3.59 14.35
C GLY A 49 -3.68 -2.97 13.00
N GLY A 50 -3.94 -3.70 11.91
CA GLY A 50 -3.78 -3.20 10.55
C GLY A 50 -4.76 -2.07 10.23
N ARG A 51 -4.33 -1.17 9.34
CA ARG A 51 -5.14 -0.04 8.85
C ARG A 51 -5.11 -0.02 7.34
N SER A 52 -6.22 0.36 6.74
CA SER A 52 -6.40 0.41 5.29
C SER A 52 -6.91 1.77 4.85
N PHE A 53 -6.38 2.26 3.74
CA PHE A 53 -6.73 3.56 3.19
C PHE A 53 -7.09 3.43 1.72
N LEU A 54 -8.27 3.90 1.36
CA LEU A 54 -8.67 4.09 -0.02
C LEU A 54 -8.03 5.38 -0.54
N VAL A 55 -7.28 5.27 -1.61
CA VAL A 55 -6.67 6.42 -2.28
C VAL A 55 -7.57 6.84 -3.43
N VAL A 56 -7.91 8.11 -3.47
CA VAL A 56 -8.78 8.67 -4.50
C VAL A 56 -8.13 9.88 -5.18
N GLU A 57 -8.44 10.06 -6.45
CA GLU A 57 -8.18 11.27 -7.21
C GLU A 57 -9.52 11.93 -7.53
N GLY A 58 -9.80 13.07 -6.90
CA GLY A 58 -11.14 13.66 -6.93
C GLY A 58 -12.17 12.75 -6.26
N ARG A 59 -13.03 12.11 -7.06
CA ARG A 59 -14.03 11.12 -6.59
C ARG A 59 -13.73 9.70 -7.05
N ARG A 60 -12.63 9.49 -7.76
CA ARG A 60 -12.30 8.21 -8.39
C ARG A 60 -11.36 7.41 -7.49
N PRO A 61 -11.74 6.23 -7.03
CA PRO A 61 -10.81 5.31 -6.39
C PRO A 61 -9.68 4.92 -7.35
N VAL A 62 -8.44 5.04 -6.91
CA VAL A 62 -7.26 4.75 -7.72
C VAL A 62 -6.40 3.64 -7.14
N ALA A 63 -6.41 3.49 -5.82
CA ALA A 63 -5.63 2.46 -5.12
C ALA A 63 -6.19 2.15 -3.73
N LEU A 64 -5.74 1.04 -3.18
CA LEU A 64 -5.88 0.70 -1.77
C LEU A 64 -4.49 0.48 -1.19
N VAL A 65 -4.22 1.06 -0.03
CA VAL A 65 -2.97 0.89 0.69
C VAL A 65 -3.24 0.38 2.10
N ASP A 66 -2.39 -0.51 2.57
CA ASP A 66 -2.52 -1.18 3.84
C ASP A 66 -1.22 -1.08 4.63
N VAL A 67 -1.34 -0.97 5.94
CA VAL A 67 -0.23 -1.04 6.86
C VAL A 67 -0.61 -1.88 8.07
N THR A 68 0.22 -2.84 8.43
CA THR A 68 0.01 -3.71 9.58
C THR A 68 1.25 -3.68 10.46
N PRO A 69 1.11 -3.49 11.78
CA PRO A 69 2.23 -3.62 12.70
C PRO A 69 2.82 -5.04 12.65
N CYS A 70 4.14 -5.14 12.55
CA CYS A 70 4.84 -6.41 12.53
C CYS A 70 6.21 -6.26 13.20
N GLY A 71 6.36 -6.77 14.45
CA GLY A 71 7.63 -6.75 15.15
C GLY A 71 8.25 -5.35 15.34
N GLY A 72 7.44 -4.32 15.60
CA GLY A 72 7.87 -2.92 15.75
C GLY A 72 8.08 -2.17 14.43
N GLU A 73 7.97 -2.85 13.31
CA GLU A 73 7.99 -2.28 11.96
C GLU A 73 6.58 -2.28 11.36
N ALA A 74 6.38 -1.61 10.24
CA ALA A 74 5.17 -1.70 9.44
C ALA A 74 5.35 -2.71 8.30
N GLU A 75 4.37 -3.57 8.07
CA GLU A 75 4.22 -4.30 6.82
C GLU A 75 3.22 -3.56 5.94
N ALA A 76 3.63 -3.19 4.73
CA ALA A 76 2.82 -2.39 3.84
C ALA A 76 2.45 -3.14 2.56
N GLY A 77 1.25 -2.84 2.05
CA GLY A 77 0.77 -3.31 0.76
C GLY A 77 0.13 -2.17 -0.02
N ILE A 78 0.32 -2.19 -1.33
CA ILE A 78 -0.27 -1.23 -2.27
C ILE A 78 -0.83 -2.00 -3.46
N VAL A 79 -2.06 -1.70 -3.83
CA VAL A 79 -2.64 -2.17 -5.09
C VAL A 79 -3.28 -1.00 -5.82
N VAL A 80 -2.91 -0.82 -7.08
CA VAL A 80 -3.45 0.21 -7.98
C VAL A 80 -4.45 -0.43 -8.93
N VAL A 81 -5.57 0.23 -9.18
CA VAL A 81 -6.57 -0.21 -10.18
C VAL A 81 -5.89 -0.47 -11.53
N ASP A 82 -6.17 -1.60 -12.15
CA ASP A 82 -5.45 -2.09 -13.33
C ASP A 82 -5.38 -1.06 -14.47
N SER A 83 -6.49 -0.37 -14.75
CA SER A 83 -6.58 0.63 -15.80
C SER A 83 -5.68 1.86 -15.59
N LEU A 84 -5.13 2.02 -14.38
CA LEU A 84 -4.26 3.14 -13.98
C LEU A 84 -2.80 2.74 -13.81
N GLN A 85 -2.49 1.47 -13.91
CA GLN A 85 -1.11 0.99 -13.82
C GLN A 85 -0.28 1.50 -15.00
N GLY A 86 1.03 1.66 -14.76
CA GLY A 86 1.95 2.19 -15.79
C GLY A 86 1.83 3.70 -16.03
N ARG A 87 1.00 4.43 -15.28
CA ARG A 87 0.77 5.88 -15.41
C ARG A 87 1.38 6.70 -14.28
N GLY A 88 2.26 6.12 -13.47
CA GLY A 88 2.94 6.80 -12.36
C GLY A 88 2.18 6.81 -11.04
N TYR A 89 0.93 6.35 -10.97
CA TYR A 89 0.15 6.30 -9.73
C TYR A 89 0.85 5.51 -8.62
N GLY A 90 1.34 4.31 -8.92
CA GLY A 90 2.02 3.47 -7.92
C GLY A 90 3.22 4.16 -7.28
N THR A 91 4.03 4.85 -8.08
CA THR A 91 5.19 5.61 -7.57
C THR A 91 4.73 6.75 -6.68
N ARG A 92 3.78 7.56 -7.15
CA ARG A 92 3.30 8.73 -6.38
C ARG A 92 2.62 8.31 -5.08
N ILE A 93 1.80 7.26 -5.12
CA ILE A 93 1.13 6.72 -3.93
C ILE A 93 2.16 6.21 -2.92
N ALA A 94 3.17 5.46 -3.37
CA ALA A 94 4.21 4.93 -2.50
C ALA A 94 5.05 6.05 -1.85
N GLU A 95 5.35 7.13 -2.57
CA GLU A 95 6.02 8.32 -2.05
C GLU A 95 5.21 8.98 -0.92
N VAL A 96 3.92 9.28 -1.19
CA VAL A 96 3.03 9.91 -0.21
C VAL A 96 2.79 9.00 0.98
N PHE A 97 2.59 7.69 0.75
CA PHE A 97 2.39 6.73 1.82
C PHE A 97 3.63 6.59 2.72
N ALA A 98 4.83 6.61 2.14
CA ALA A 98 6.07 6.62 2.91
C ALA A 98 6.24 7.88 3.79
N GLU A 99 5.67 9.01 3.41
CA GLU A 99 5.62 10.23 4.23
C GLU A 99 4.54 10.16 5.34
N LEU A 100 3.49 9.38 5.10
CA LEU A 100 2.40 9.16 6.07
C LEU A 100 2.81 8.22 7.21
N LEU A 101 3.54 7.17 6.91
CA LEU A 101 3.85 6.10 7.86
C LEU A 101 4.51 6.57 9.17
N PRO A 102 5.44 7.54 9.20
CA PRO A 102 5.99 8.08 10.45
C PRO A 102 4.91 8.75 11.33
N ARG A 103 3.89 9.36 10.71
CA ARG A 103 2.76 9.96 11.45
C ARG A 103 1.84 8.90 12.06
N LEU A 104 1.87 7.69 11.52
CA LEU A 104 1.18 6.53 12.07
C LEU A 104 2.02 5.77 13.11
N GLY A 105 3.23 6.27 13.41
CA GLY A 105 4.13 5.71 14.43
C GLY A 105 5.13 4.69 13.90
N PHE A 106 5.39 4.63 12.60
CA PHE A 106 6.31 3.67 12.01
C PHE A 106 7.55 4.35 11.43
N ASP A 107 8.73 3.93 11.88
CA ASP A 107 10.01 4.39 11.37
C ASP A 107 10.60 3.50 10.28
N VAL A 108 10.11 2.28 10.17
CA VAL A 108 10.56 1.29 9.19
C VAL A 108 9.35 0.60 8.57
N VAL A 109 9.38 0.44 7.28
CA VAL A 109 8.38 -0.32 6.53
C VAL A 109 9.01 -1.48 5.76
N ARG A 110 8.31 -2.61 5.76
CA ARG A 110 8.63 -3.82 5.01
C ARG A 110 7.54 -4.13 4.01
N ALA A 111 7.90 -4.82 2.94
CA ALA A 111 6.97 -5.45 2.03
C ALA A 111 7.59 -6.72 1.45
N GLU A 112 6.76 -7.72 1.16
CA GLU A 112 7.14 -8.89 0.39
C GLU A 112 6.58 -8.76 -1.02
N ILE A 113 7.45 -8.96 -2.01
CA ILE A 113 7.13 -8.72 -3.42
C ILE A 113 7.66 -9.91 -4.24
N TYR A 114 6.86 -10.43 -5.16
CA TYR A 114 7.36 -11.41 -6.12
C TYR A 114 8.53 -10.83 -6.92
N ARG A 115 9.59 -11.64 -7.11
CA ARG A 115 10.78 -11.26 -7.87
C ARG A 115 10.45 -10.80 -9.30
N GLU A 116 9.43 -11.36 -9.90
CA GLU A 116 8.94 -11.00 -11.25
C GLU A 116 8.09 -9.72 -11.29
N ASN A 117 7.65 -9.21 -10.14
CA ASN A 117 6.95 -7.93 -10.07
C ASN A 117 7.94 -6.75 -10.15
N LEU A 118 8.53 -6.59 -11.33
CA LEU A 118 9.58 -5.59 -11.59
C LEU A 118 9.10 -4.16 -11.37
N LYS A 119 7.81 -3.89 -11.61
CA LYS A 119 7.21 -2.57 -11.36
C LYS A 119 7.29 -2.19 -9.88
N ALA A 120 6.83 -3.07 -8.99
CA ALA A 120 6.85 -2.83 -7.54
C ALA A 120 8.29 -2.75 -7.01
N LEU A 121 9.19 -3.62 -7.46
CA LEU A 121 10.60 -3.59 -7.08
C LEU A 121 11.31 -2.30 -7.54
N SER A 122 10.97 -1.79 -8.72
CA SER A 122 11.48 -0.51 -9.23
C SER A 122 11.04 0.66 -8.35
N ILE A 123 9.78 0.68 -7.95
CA ILE A 123 9.25 1.70 -7.03
C ILE A 123 10.00 1.64 -5.69
N ALA A 124 10.16 0.46 -5.12
CA ALA A 124 10.86 0.28 -3.85
C ALA A 124 12.31 0.79 -3.90
N ARG A 125 13.07 0.44 -4.97
CA ARG A 125 14.43 0.93 -5.17
C ARG A 125 14.49 2.45 -5.35
N ARG A 126 13.55 3.01 -6.08
CA ARG A 126 13.44 4.47 -6.27
C ARG A 126 13.19 5.20 -4.95
N LEU A 127 12.46 4.59 -4.03
CA LEU A 127 12.26 5.09 -2.68
C LEU A 127 13.51 4.97 -1.79
N GLY A 128 14.55 4.28 -2.23
CA GLY A 128 15.77 4.03 -1.47
C GLY A 128 15.66 2.82 -0.53
N ALA A 129 14.72 1.93 -0.77
CA ALA A 129 14.59 0.70 0.00
C ALA A 129 15.72 -0.29 -0.32
N SER A 130 16.13 -1.08 0.67
CA SER A 130 16.93 -2.28 0.45
C SER A 130 16.04 -3.42 -0.06
N VAL A 131 16.58 -4.23 -0.97
CA VAL A 131 15.88 -5.36 -1.57
C VAL A 131 16.76 -6.61 -1.44
N ALA A 132 16.24 -7.65 -0.81
CA ALA A 132 16.88 -8.95 -0.68
C ALA A 132 15.94 -10.04 -1.16
N CYS A 133 16.36 -10.82 -2.15
CA CYS A 133 15.51 -11.85 -2.76
C CYS A 133 15.97 -13.25 -2.38
N ARG A 134 15.01 -14.10 -1.97
CA ARG A 134 15.17 -15.53 -1.77
C ARG A 134 14.15 -16.28 -2.63
N GLY A 135 14.63 -17.10 -3.57
CA GLY A 135 13.74 -17.81 -4.49
C GLY A 135 12.89 -16.80 -5.28
N ILE A 136 11.58 -16.96 -5.20
CA ILE A 136 10.60 -16.14 -5.93
C ILE A 136 10.14 -14.90 -5.18
N ILE A 137 10.53 -14.74 -3.90
CA ILE A 137 10.11 -13.62 -3.04
C ILE A 137 11.29 -12.69 -2.76
N CYS A 138 11.06 -11.40 -2.88
CA CYS A 138 11.96 -10.33 -2.44
C CYS A 138 11.38 -9.65 -1.21
N THR A 139 12.19 -9.49 -0.17
CA THR A 139 11.86 -8.66 0.98
C THR A 139 12.43 -7.27 0.76
N VAL A 140 11.57 -6.30 0.83
CA VAL A 140 11.88 -4.87 0.73
C VAL A 140 11.84 -4.26 2.13
N ARG A 141 12.81 -3.40 2.45
CA ARG A 141 12.85 -2.69 3.73
C ARG A 141 13.27 -1.23 3.50
N LEU A 142 12.46 -0.31 4.00
CA LEU A 142 12.67 1.13 3.87
C LEU A 142 12.74 1.78 5.26
N ASP A 143 13.85 2.46 5.56
CA ASP A 143 14.01 3.29 6.75
C ASP A 143 13.45 4.68 6.47
N LEU A 144 12.42 5.07 7.20
CA LEU A 144 11.68 6.32 7.01
C LEU A 144 12.26 7.50 7.80
N ARG A 145 13.12 7.25 8.78
CA ARG A 145 13.69 8.30 9.66
C ARG A 145 14.45 9.37 8.89
N ARG A 146 15.08 8.99 7.78
CA ARG A 146 15.82 9.91 6.91
C ARG A 146 14.91 10.74 5.98
N ARG A 147 13.63 10.39 5.86
CA ARG A 147 12.65 11.05 4.98
C ARG A 147 11.81 12.11 5.69
N ALA A 148 11.63 12.03 6.99
CA ALA A 148 10.83 12.95 7.81
C ALA A 148 11.29 14.44 7.73
N LEU A 149 12.45 14.69 7.11
CA LEU A 149 13.03 16.03 6.94
C LEU A 149 12.69 16.71 5.59
N ARG A 150 11.98 16.04 4.67
CA ARG A 150 11.66 16.60 3.36
C ARG A 150 10.16 16.80 3.22
N GLY A 151 9.71 18.00 3.57
CA GLY A 151 8.47 18.63 3.10
C GLY A 151 7.14 17.87 3.31
N VAL A 152 6.30 18.46 4.11
CA VAL A 152 4.95 18.01 4.46
C VAL A 152 4.03 18.17 3.25
N ALA A 153 3.67 17.08 2.58
CA ALA A 153 2.43 17.04 1.82
C ALA A 153 1.26 17.10 2.82
N ALA A 154 0.29 17.95 2.57
CA ALA A 154 -0.90 18.07 3.41
C ALA A 154 -1.71 16.79 3.27
N LEU A 155 -1.57 15.88 4.23
CA LEU A 155 -2.40 14.70 4.33
C LEU A 155 -3.76 15.12 4.86
N LYS A 156 -4.76 15.11 4.03
CA LYS A 156 -6.15 15.15 4.48
C LYS A 156 -6.52 13.71 4.88
N LEU A 157 -6.41 13.40 6.18
CA LEU A 157 -7.22 12.34 6.75
C LEU A 157 -8.66 12.85 6.75
N ALA A 158 -9.32 12.78 5.61
CA ALA A 158 -10.68 13.25 5.51
C ALA A 158 -11.59 12.21 6.14
N ALA A 159 -12.53 12.65 6.97
CA ALA A 159 -13.71 11.88 7.27
C ALA A 159 -14.39 11.55 5.93
N THR A 160 -14.88 10.35 5.80
CA THR A 160 -15.51 9.75 4.60
C THR A 160 -16.47 10.72 3.92
N PRO A 161 -16.51 10.75 2.58
CA PRO A 161 -17.55 11.47 1.85
C PRO A 161 -18.93 10.94 2.16
#